data_67f438af94aa84dffaf7aaf55f7a1b13
#
_entry.id   67f438af94aa84dffaf7aaf55f7a1b13
#
_cell.length_a   1.000
_cell.length_b   1.000
_cell.length_c   1.000
_cell.angle_alpha   90.00
_cell.angle_beta   90.00
_cell.angle_gamma   90.00
#
_symmetry.space_group_name_H-M   'P 1'
#
loop_
_entity.id
_entity.type
_entity.pdbx_description
1 polymer ?
#
loop_
_entity_poly.entity_id
_entity_poly.type
_entity_poly.pdbx_seq_one_letter_code
_entity_poly.pdbx_strand_id
1 'polypeptide(L)'
;MTGRVVEIAEDGRHLSLSRGFLVVSAEGREIGRVPLDDIAVVMANAHGLTYSNNLLVALCERGAVMVLCGSNHVPAAFLWPVDSHHVQARRMRAQVEAPAPLAKRLWQACVRAKIRQQAAALDSRGLPGGGLLEMARRVRSGDPDNLEAQAARRYWPALFGAEFRRDQDAGGANAMLNYGYAILRSATARAVTAAGLHPSIGLHHSNRGNPLCLVDDLMEPFRPLIDLAVLRLLEAGHTGVTREVKRFLALVPSLDMLTAQGTTPIGTVLIRLAGSLARVLEEGKGDLDLPALDRPWAPMPLEWPPPAPDDRAC
;
A
#
# COMPACT_ATOMS: atom_id res chain seq x y z
N MET A 1 0.03 13.46 -10.19
CA MET A 1 -1.38 13.49 -9.72
C MET A 1 -1.61 12.30 -8.82
N THR A 2 -2.13 12.55 -7.63
CA THR A 2 -2.58 11.52 -6.68
C THR A 2 -3.94 11.04 -7.15
N GLY A 3 -3.97 9.91 -7.87
CA GLY A 3 -5.22 9.33 -8.30
C GLY A 3 -5.87 8.47 -7.21
N ARG A 4 -7.17 8.20 -7.36
CA ARG A 4 -7.98 7.42 -6.42
C ARG A 4 -7.77 5.93 -6.63
N VAL A 5 -7.98 5.16 -5.56
CA VAL A 5 -8.23 3.72 -5.67
C VAL A 5 -9.74 3.54 -5.89
N VAL A 6 -10.10 2.90 -6.99
CA VAL A 6 -11.49 2.56 -7.34
C VAL A 6 -11.67 1.07 -7.15
N GLU A 7 -12.45 0.66 -6.17
CA GLU A 7 -12.79 -0.75 -5.96
C GLU A 7 -14.12 -1.09 -6.63
N ILE A 8 -14.14 -2.20 -7.35
CA ILE A 8 -15.35 -2.83 -7.88
C ILE A 8 -15.59 -4.09 -7.06
N ALA A 9 -16.52 -3.99 -6.11
CA ALA A 9 -16.79 -5.03 -5.11
C ALA A 9 -18.13 -5.76 -5.31
N GLU A 10 -18.97 -5.29 -6.24
CA GLU A 10 -20.28 -5.90 -6.53
C GLU A 10 -20.19 -6.78 -7.79
N ASP A 11 -20.75 -7.97 -7.70
CA ASP A 11 -20.68 -8.99 -8.75
C ASP A 11 -21.44 -8.60 -10.02
N GLY A 12 -21.07 -9.23 -11.15
CA GLY A 12 -21.78 -9.08 -12.42
C GLY A 12 -21.71 -7.68 -13.04
N ARG A 13 -20.69 -6.90 -12.72
CA ARG A 13 -20.49 -5.56 -13.31
C ARG A 13 -19.73 -5.63 -14.63
N HIS A 14 -20.10 -4.73 -15.55
CA HIS A 14 -19.36 -4.49 -16.79
C HIS A 14 -18.63 -3.15 -16.70
N LEU A 15 -17.32 -3.13 -16.99
CA LEU A 15 -16.50 -1.93 -17.00
C LEU A 15 -16.14 -1.55 -18.44
N SER A 16 -16.43 -0.32 -18.83
CA SER A 16 -16.16 0.17 -20.17
C SER A 16 -15.60 1.60 -20.18
N LEU A 17 -15.05 2.01 -21.32
CA LEU A 17 -14.59 3.36 -21.57
C LEU A 17 -15.70 4.15 -22.27
N SER A 18 -16.05 5.33 -21.75
CA SER A 18 -16.88 6.30 -22.45
C SER A 18 -16.41 7.72 -22.15
N ARG A 19 -16.05 8.47 -23.21
CA ARG A 19 -15.70 9.90 -23.16
C ARG A 19 -14.72 10.29 -22.05
N GLY A 20 -13.67 9.47 -21.84
CA GLY A 20 -12.65 9.72 -20.78
C GLY A 20 -13.05 9.24 -19.39
N PHE A 21 -14.14 8.50 -19.25
CA PHE A 21 -14.60 7.93 -17.99
C PHE A 21 -14.51 6.40 -18.02
N LEU A 22 -14.12 5.80 -16.89
CA LEU A 22 -14.46 4.45 -16.55
C LEU A 22 -15.95 4.43 -16.21
N VAL A 23 -16.73 3.68 -16.96
CA VAL A 23 -18.17 3.50 -16.75
C VAL A 23 -18.42 2.12 -16.17
N VAL A 24 -19.18 2.07 -15.07
CA VAL A 24 -19.64 0.83 -14.44
C VAL A 24 -21.09 0.61 -14.83
N SER A 25 -21.40 -0.56 -15.39
CA SER A 25 -22.76 -0.93 -15.80
C SER A 25 -23.20 -2.22 -15.12
N ALA A 26 -24.50 -2.32 -14.84
CA ALA A 26 -25.20 -3.50 -14.38
C ALA A 26 -26.44 -3.71 -15.28
N GLU A 27 -26.66 -4.94 -15.74
CA GLU A 27 -27.82 -5.30 -16.59
C GLU A 27 -28.01 -4.34 -17.78
N GLY A 28 -26.91 -3.92 -18.40
CA GLY A 28 -26.90 -3.02 -19.54
C GLY A 28 -27.16 -1.53 -19.22
N ARG A 29 -27.31 -1.16 -17.95
CA ARG A 29 -27.51 0.22 -17.51
C ARG A 29 -26.27 0.75 -16.78
N GLU A 30 -25.91 1.99 -17.06
CA GLU A 30 -24.87 2.69 -16.30
C GLU A 30 -25.35 2.92 -14.86
N ILE A 31 -24.50 2.52 -13.88
CA ILE A 31 -24.75 2.72 -12.45
C ILE A 31 -23.74 3.65 -11.80
N GLY A 32 -22.65 3.97 -12.49
CA GLY A 32 -21.63 4.90 -12.00
C GLY A 32 -20.55 5.16 -13.03
N ARG A 33 -19.82 6.27 -12.84
CA ARG A 33 -18.66 6.61 -13.66
C ARG A 33 -17.60 7.32 -12.85
N VAL A 34 -16.34 7.17 -13.24
CA VAL A 34 -15.18 7.84 -12.65
C VAL A 34 -14.28 8.39 -13.78
N PRO A 35 -13.85 9.67 -13.73
CA PRO A 35 -12.89 10.20 -14.70
C PRO A 35 -11.61 9.34 -14.68
N LEU A 36 -11.11 8.94 -15.85
CA LEU A 36 -9.90 8.11 -15.93
C LEU A 36 -8.67 8.82 -15.36
N ASP A 37 -8.58 10.14 -15.51
CA ASP A 37 -7.45 10.93 -15.03
C ASP A 37 -7.39 11.00 -13.48
N ASP A 38 -8.50 10.69 -12.81
CA ASP A 38 -8.58 10.59 -11.35
C ASP A 38 -8.18 9.20 -10.83
N ILE A 39 -7.98 8.21 -11.70
CA ILE A 39 -7.76 6.82 -11.29
C ILE A 39 -6.26 6.52 -11.17
N ALA A 40 -5.84 6.09 -9.99
CA ALA A 40 -4.52 5.51 -9.76
C ALA A 40 -4.53 3.99 -9.89
N VAL A 41 -5.50 3.35 -9.25
CA VAL A 41 -5.64 1.90 -9.18
C VAL A 41 -7.11 1.54 -9.36
N VAL A 42 -7.39 0.51 -10.15
CA VAL A 42 -8.69 -0.17 -10.18
C VAL A 42 -8.53 -1.52 -9.49
N MET A 43 -9.25 -1.75 -8.40
CA MET A 43 -9.31 -3.06 -7.74
C MET A 43 -10.54 -3.82 -8.20
N ALA A 44 -10.34 -4.84 -9.02
CA ALA A 44 -11.38 -5.74 -9.49
C ALA A 44 -11.55 -6.87 -8.46
N ASN A 45 -12.43 -6.65 -7.48
CA ASN A 45 -12.58 -7.48 -6.29
C ASN A 45 -13.93 -8.20 -6.22
N ALA A 46 -14.65 -8.27 -7.32
CA ALA A 46 -15.94 -8.94 -7.44
C ALA A 46 -15.90 -10.08 -8.45
N HIS A 47 -16.87 -11.00 -8.38
CA HIS A 47 -16.98 -12.11 -9.30
C HIS A 47 -17.78 -11.71 -10.56
N GLY A 48 -17.50 -12.40 -11.67
CA GLY A 48 -18.25 -12.20 -12.92
C GLY A 48 -18.07 -10.82 -13.55
N LEU A 49 -16.95 -10.13 -13.25
CA LEU A 49 -16.63 -8.87 -13.88
C LEU A 49 -16.26 -9.06 -15.35
N THR A 50 -16.72 -8.15 -16.19
CA THR A 50 -16.34 -8.09 -17.60
C THR A 50 -15.75 -6.71 -17.94
N TYR A 51 -14.88 -6.66 -18.94
CA TYR A 51 -14.15 -5.44 -19.29
C TYR A 51 -14.14 -5.22 -20.79
N SER A 52 -14.26 -3.96 -21.23
CA SER A 52 -13.93 -3.62 -22.60
C SER A 52 -12.40 -3.47 -22.76
N ASN A 53 -11.85 -4.00 -23.88
CA ASN A 53 -10.42 -3.84 -24.17
C ASN A 53 -9.98 -2.36 -24.22
N ASN A 54 -10.84 -1.49 -24.77
CA ASN A 54 -10.54 -0.05 -24.83
C ASN A 54 -10.35 0.58 -23.45
N LEU A 55 -11.09 0.13 -22.43
CA LEU A 55 -10.88 0.58 -21.06
C LEU A 55 -9.51 0.16 -20.53
N LEU A 56 -9.14 -1.11 -20.74
CA LEU A 56 -7.85 -1.65 -20.27
C LEU A 56 -6.68 -0.88 -20.89
N VAL A 57 -6.72 -0.64 -22.19
CA VAL A 57 -5.72 0.16 -22.90
C VAL A 57 -5.66 1.59 -22.35
N ALA A 58 -6.82 2.24 -22.19
CA ALA A 58 -6.88 3.62 -21.71
C ALA A 58 -6.39 3.79 -20.25
N LEU A 59 -6.56 2.78 -19.40
CA LEU A 59 -5.98 2.73 -18.06
C LEU A 59 -4.44 2.64 -18.13
N CYS A 60 -3.92 1.74 -18.98
CA CYS A 60 -2.48 1.59 -19.18
C CYS A 60 -1.84 2.87 -19.71
N GLU A 61 -2.42 3.53 -20.70
CA GLU A 61 -1.94 4.80 -21.27
C GLU A 61 -1.83 5.92 -20.22
N ARG A 62 -2.65 5.87 -19.17
CA ARG A 62 -2.63 6.82 -18.04
C ARG A 62 -1.77 6.36 -16.87
N GLY A 63 -1.09 5.23 -17.00
CA GLY A 63 -0.27 4.66 -15.92
C GLY A 63 -1.08 4.20 -14.72
N ALA A 64 -2.39 3.96 -14.90
CA ALA A 64 -3.22 3.33 -13.88
C ALA A 64 -2.98 1.81 -13.88
N VAL A 65 -2.90 1.23 -12.68
CA VAL A 65 -2.76 -0.22 -12.50
C VAL A 65 -4.12 -0.83 -12.22
N MET A 66 -4.44 -1.93 -12.89
CA MET A 66 -5.61 -2.72 -12.53
C MET A 66 -5.17 -3.98 -11.78
N VAL A 67 -5.76 -4.19 -10.62
CA VAL A 67 -5.51 -5.34 -9.73
C VAL A 67 -6.67 -6.30 -9.89
N LEU A 68 -6.41 -7.52 -10.33
CA LEU A 68 -7.37 -8.59 -10.39
C LEU A 68 -7.28 -9.40 -9.09
N CYS A 69 -8.35 -9.45 -8.33
CA CYS A 69 -8.41 -10.24 -7.10
C CYS A 69 -9.03 -11.62 -7.36
N GLY A 70 -8.50 -12.63 -6.68
CA GLY A 70 -9.06 -13.99 -6.70
C GLY A 70 -10.32 -14.12 -5.83
N SER A 71 -10.88 -15.32 -5.76
CA SER A 71 -12.09 -15.61 -4.98
C SER A 71 -11.91 -15.38 -3.47
N ASN A 72 -10.68 -15.39 -3.00
CA ASN A 72 -10.29 -15.07 -1.62
C ASN A 72 -10.00 -13.58 -1.40
N HIS A 73 -10.34 -12.72 -2.36
CA HIS A 73 -10.07 -11.27 -2.35
C HIS A 73 -8.59 -10.88 -2.28
N VAL A 74 -7.68 -11.82 -2.49
CA VAL A 74 -6.23 -11.56 -2.57
C VAL A 74 -5.86 -11.20 -4.01
N PRO A 75 -4.97 -10.21 -4.23
CA PRO A 75 -4.45 -9.89 -5.56
C PRO A 75 -3.84 -11.11 -6.24
N ALA A 76 -4.39 -11.51 -7.39
CA ALA A 76 -3.96 -12.64 -8.19
C ALA A 76 -3.16 -12.21 -9.42
N ALA A 77 -3.45 -11.02 -9.99
CA ALA A 77 -2.75 -10.48 -11.15
C ALA A 77 -2.80 -8.95 -11.17
N PHE A 78 -1.86 -8.37 -11.91
CA PHE A 78 -1.80 -6.95 -12.19
C PHE A 78 -1.77 -6.72 -13.70
N LEU A 79 -2.58 -5.78 -14.17
CA LEU A 79 -2.44 -5.19 -15.49
C LEU A 79 -1.74 -3.84 -15.30
N TRP A 80 -0.56 -3.69 -15.90
CA TRP A 80 0.18 -2.42 -15.93
C TRP A 80 0.72 -2.14 -17.33
N PRO A 81 1.10 -0.88 -17.64
CA PRO A 81 1.66 -0.53 -18.93
C PRO A 81 2.97 -1.28 -19.23
N VAL A 82 3.14 -1.71 -20.48
CA VAL A 82 4.41 -2.28 -20.96
C VAL A 82 5.50 -1.20 -20.99
N ASP A 83 5.13 0.02 -21.39
CA ASP A 83 6.00 1.21 -21.38
C ASP A 83 5.50 2.20 -20.32
N SER A 84 5.98 2.02 -19.10
CA SER A 84 5.61 2.87 -17.97
C SER A 84 6.59 4.03 -17.72
N HIS A 85 7.80 3.96 -18.31
CA HIS A 85 8.83 4.99 -18.14
C HIS A 85 9.86 4.96 -19.29
N HIS A 86 10.16 6.11 -19.89
CA HIS A 86 11.04 6.25 -21.07
C HIS A 86 12.45 5.64 -20.92
N VAL A 87 12.94 5.41 -19.72
CA VAL A 87 14.23 4.73 -19.44
C VAL A 87 14.04 3.40 -18.69
N GLN A 88 12.87 2.79 -18.79
CA GLN A 88 12.51 1.57 -18.05
C GLN A 88 13.54 0.45 -18.21
N ALA A 89 13.95 0.15 -19.44
CA ALA A 89 14.91 -0.93 -19.71
C ALA A 89 16.27 -0.70 -19.00
N ARG A 90 16.73 0.56 -18.93
CA ARG A 90 17.96 0.93 -18.21
C ARG A 90 17.80 0.73 -16.71
N ARG A 91 16.67 1.15 -16.13
CA ARG A 91 16.38 1.02 -14.70
C ARG A 91 16.22 -0.43 -14.26
N MET A 92 15.53 -1.24 -15.04
CA MET A 92 15.43 -2.69 -14.78
C MET A 92 16.79 -3.37 -14.83
N ARG A 93 17.67 -2.99 -15.76
CA ARG A 93 19.05 -3.51 -15.82
C ARG A 93 19.84 -3.09 -14.58
N ALA A 94 19.82 -1.81 -14.20
CA ALA A 94 20.47 -1.33 -12.98
C ALA A 94 19.94 -2.04 -11.72
N GLN A 95 18.65 -2.37 -11.68
CA GLN A 95 18.04 -3.14 -10.60
C GLN A 95 18.58 -4.57 -10.52
N VAL A 96 18.70 -5.26 -11.65
CA VAL A 96 19.25 -6.63 -11.73
C VAL A 96 20.75 -6.65 -11.35
N GLU A 97 21.50 -5.66 -11.79
CA GLU A 97 22.95 -5.54 -11.59
C GLU A 97 23.33 -4.90 -10.24
N ALA A 98 22.35 -4.50 -9.43
CA ALA A 98 22.58 -3.82 -8.14
C ALA A 98 23.47 -4.69 -7.22
N PRO A 99 24.60 -4.15 -6.70
CA PRO A 99 25.46 -4.90 -5.81
C PRO A 99 24.74 -5.26 -4.50
N ALA A 100 24.92 -6.48 -3.98
CA ALA A 100 24.32 -6.94 -2.74
C ALA A 100 24.56 -6.01 -1.52
N PRO A 101 25.73 -5.36 -1.36
CA PRO A 101 25.92 -4.37 -0.30
C PRO A 101 24.98 -3.16 -0.42
N LEU A 102 24.70 -2.69 -1.64
CA LEU A 102 23.75 -1.61 -1.89
C LEU A 102 22.34 -2.03 -1.51
N ALA A 103 21.87 -3.17 -2.00
CA ALA A 103 20.55 -3.70 -1.67
C ALA A 103 20.36 -3.86 -0.15
N LYS A 104 21.37 -4.43 0.55
CA LYS A 104 21.36 -4.56 2.02
C LYS A 104 21.29 -3.23 2.76
N ARG A 105 21.97 -2.19 2.26
CA ARG A 105 21.92 -0.84 2.83
C ARG A 105 20.54 -0.21 2.65
N LEU A 106 19.95 -0.36 1.46
CA LEU A 106 18.62 0.15 1.17
C LEU A 106 17.55 -0.57 2.00
N TRP A 107 17.67 -1.89 2.15
CA TRP A 107 16.80 -2.66 3.04
C TRP A 107 16.90 -2.19 4.50
N GLN A 108 18.12 -1.98 5.01
CA GLN A 108 18.33 -1.40 6.33
C GLN A 108 17.56 -0.08 6.53
N ALA A 109 17.56 0.79 5.52
CA ALA A 109 16.83 2.06 5.58
C ALA A 109 15.31 1.83 5.66
N CYS A 110 14.75 0.88 4.88
CA CYS A 110 13.33 0.52 4.93
C CYS A 110 12.94 -0.04 6.32
N VAL A 111 13.73 -0.97 6.87
CA VAL A 111 13.48 -1.55 8.19
C VAL A 111 13.53 -0.48 9.29
N ARG A 112 14.55 0.38 9.27
CA ARG A 112 14.65 1.51 10.22
C ARG A 112 13.43 2.42 10.13
N ALA A 113 12.99 2.76 8.93
CA ALA A 113 11.81 3.59 8.73
C ALA A 113 10.54 2.90 9.24
N LYS A 114 10.33 1.60 8.93
CA LYS A 114 9.22 0.81 9.47
C LYS A 114 9.16 0.85 10.99
N ILE A 115 10.27 0.51 11.66
CA ILE A 115 10.31 0.43 13.13
C ILE A 115 10.05 1.82 13.75
N ARG A 116 10.56 2.90 13.13
CA ARG A 116 10.28 4.28 13.58
C ARG A 116 8.82 4.66 13.40
N GLN A 117 8.18 4.26 12.29
CA GLN A 117 6.75 4.47 12.09
C GLN A 117 5.91 3.65 13.08
N GLN A 118 6.33 2.44 13.44
CA GLN A 118 5.70 1.67 14.51
C GLN A 118 5.82 2.39 15.87
N ALA A 119 6.99 2.94 16.19
CA ALA A 119 7.16 3.74 17.41
C ALA A 119 6.25 4.98 17.41
N ALA A 120 6.22 5.73 16.30
CA ALA A 120 5.36 6.90 16.15
C ALA A 120 3.86 6.53 16.22
N ALA A 121 3.47 5.37 15.71
CA ALA A 121 2.11 4.85 15.86
C ALA A 121 1.74 4.61 17.32
N LEU A 122 2.62 3.99 18.10
CA LEU A 122 2.42 3.82 19.56
C LEU A 122 2.35 5.16 20.28
N ASP A 123 3.31 6.06 20.03
CA ASP A 123 3.36 7.37 20.67
C ASP A 123 2.12 8.22 20.36
N SER A 124 1.56 8.12 19.14
CA SER A 124 0.32 8.79 18.76
C SER A 124 -0.92 8.32 19.57
N ARG A 125 -0.80 7.16 20.20
CA ARG A 125 -1.81 6.54 21.05
C ARG A 125 -1.51 6.69 22.56
N GLY A 126 -0.46 7.45 22.92
CA GLY A 126 0.00 7.57 24.30
C GLY A 126 0.67 6.31 24.83
N LEU A 127 1.09 5.39 23.94
CA LEU A 127 1.77 4.15 24.28
C LEU A 127 3.29 4.32 24.10
N PRO A 128 4.15 3.64 24.90
CA PRO A 128 5.59 3.87 24.86
C PRO A 128 6.26 3.29 23.60
N GLY A 129 6.64 4.15 22.67
CA GLY A 129 7.37 3.80 21.44
C GLY A 129 8.90 3.75 21.58
N GLY A 130 9.46 4.29 22.67
CA GLY A 130 10.92 4.49 22.87
C GLY A 130 11.76 3.22 22.70
N GLY A 131 11.26 2.07 23.16
CA GLY A 131 11.97 0.79 22.98
C GLY A 131 12.12 0.37 21.52
N LEU A 132 11.18 0.73 20.65
CA LEU A 132 11.26 0.51 19.21
C LEU A 132 12.24 1.48 18.55
N LEU A 133 12.31 2.74 18.99
CA LEU A 133 13.29 3.71 18.49
C LEU A 133 14.72 3.23 18.73
N GLU A 134 15.00 2.65 19.91
CA GLU A 134 16.30 2.07 20.21
C GLU A 134 16.62 0.87 19.30
N MET A 135 15.63 0.02 19.02
CA MET A 135 15.79 -1.09 18.06
C MET A 135 16.10 -0.55 16.67
N ALA A 136 15.39 0.49 16.20
CA ALA A 136 15.64 1.10 14.90
C ALA A 136 17.08 1.60 14.73
N ARG A 137 17.69 2.17 15.78
CA ARG A 137 19.10 2.62 15.77
C ARG A 137 20.08 1.46 15.57
N ARG A 138 19.75 0.29 16.10
CA ARG A 138 20.60 -0.90 16.09
C ARG A 138 20.51 -1.71 14.80
N VAL A 139 19.54 -1.46 13.91
CA VAL A 139 19.43 -2.17 12.64
C VAL A 139 20.71 -2.01 11.82
N ARG A 140 21.37 -3.12 11.52
CA ARG A 140 22.58 -3.19 10.68
C ARG A 140 22.21 -3.47 9.21
N SER A 141 23.17 -3.30 8.29
CA SER A 141 22.99 -3.56 6.86
C SER A 141 22.46 -4.97 6.61
N GLY A 142 21.31 -5.08 5.94
CA GLY A 142 20.62 -6.33 5.67
C GLY A 142 19.84 -6.92 6.83
N ASP A 143 19.77 -6.25 7.99
CA ASP A 143 19.08 -6.68 9.21
C ASP A 143 19.43 -8.11 9.67
N PRO A 144 20.73 -8.46 9.85
CA PRO A 144 21.12 -9.83 10.17
C PRO A 144 20.60 -10.32 11.53
N ASP A 145 20.25 -9.40 12.42
CA ASP A 145 19.71 -9.71 13.75
C ASP A 145 18.17 -9.87 13.71
N ASN A 146 17.54 -9.70 12.55
CA ASN A 146 16.08 -9.74 12.36
C ASN A 146 15.34 -8.84 13.36
N LEU A 147 15.82 -7.59 13.51
CA LEU A 147 15.21 -6.59 14.37
C LEU A 147 13.82 -6.18 13.89
N GLU A 148 13.56 -6.29 12.59
CA GLU A 148 12.23 -6.12 12.02
C GLU A 148 11.19 -7.02 12.70
N ALA A 149 11.43 -8.34 12.72
CA ALA A 149 10.52 -9.30 13.34
C ALA A 149 10.46 -9.16 14.87
N GLN A 150 11.57 -8.79 15.51
CA GLN A 150 11.59 -8.53 16.95
C GLN A 150 10.76 -7.28 17.31
N ALA A 151 10.83 -6.22 16.51
CA ALA A 151 10.01 -5.02 16.66
C ALA A 151 8.52 -5.33 16.46
N ALA A 152 8.17 -6.11 15.42
CA ALA A 152 6.81 -6.52 15.17
C ALA A 152 6.20 -7.31 16.34
N ARG A 153 6.96 -8.24 16.96
CA ARG A 153 6.50 -9.00 18.14
C ARG A 153 6.18 -8.11 19.35
N ARG A 154 6.86 -6.97 19.51
CA ARG A 154 6.59 -5.99 20.57
C ARG A 154 5.45 -5.05 20.20
N TYR A 155 5.40 -4.65 18.94
CA TYR A 155 4.47 -3.67 18.42
C TYR A 155 3.03 -4.15 18.42
N TRP A 156 2.76 -5.38 17.90
CA TRP A 156 1.41 -5.88 17.75
C TRP A 156 0.62 -5.96 19.07
N PRO A 157 1.14 -6.59 20.13
CA PRO A 157 0.45 -6.62 21.41
C PRO A 157 0.31 -5.24 22.07
N ALA A 158 1.29 -4.35 21.86
CA ALA A 158 1.23 -3.00 22.39
C ALA A 158 0.12 -2.18 21.74
N LEU A 159 -0.07 -2.30 20.41
CA LEU A 159 -1.06 -1.50 19.66
C LEU A 159 -2.48 -2.05 19.77
N PHE A 160 -2.66 -3.36 19.63
CA PHE A 160 -3.98 -4.02 19.54
C PHE A 160 -4.41 -4.76 20.82
N GLY A 161 -3.57 -4.77 21.86
CA GLY A 161 -3.82 -5.50 23.10
C GLY A 161 -3.04 -6.82 23.21
N ALA A 162 -2.79 -7.26 24.44
CA ALA A 162 -1.88 -8.37 24.75
C ALA A 162 -2.23 -9.69 24.07
N GLU A 163 -3.52 -9.94 23.84
CA GLU A 163 -4.03 -11.17 23.22
C GLU A 163 -3.97 -11.14 21.69
N PHE A 164 -3.73 -9.98 21.09
CA PHE A 164 -3.69 -9.87 19.62
C PHE A 164 -2.49 -10.63 19.05
N ARG A 165 -2.77 -11.43 18.03
CA ARG A 165 -1.75 -12.10 17.21
C ARG A 165 -2.02 -11.79 15.74
N ARG A 166 -0.98 -11.37 15.05
CA ARG A 166 -1.06 -11.15 13.60
C ARG A 166 -1.12 -12.52 12.91
N ASP A 167 -2.28 -12.81 12.34
CA ASP A 167 -2.58 -14.04 11.60
C ASP A 167 -3.29 -13.69 10.30
N GLN A 168 -2.72 -14.14 9.16
CA GLN A 168 -3.26 -13.81 7.84
C GLN A 168 -4.56 -14.54 7.52
N ASP A 169 -4.83 -15.66 8.19
CA ASP A 169 -6.00 -16.48 7.94
C ASP A 169 -7.16 -16.17 8.91
N ALA A 170 -6.89 -15.36 9.93
CA ALA A 170 -7.90 -14.97 10.92
C ALA A 170 -8.81 -13.82 10.41
N GLY A 171 -10.06 -13.86 10.88
CA GLY A 171 -11.06 -12.81 10.63
C GLY A 171 -10.83 -11.52 11.43
N GLY A 172 -11.88 -10.69 11.53
CA GLY A 172 -11.89 -9.49 12.36
C GLY A 172 -10.81 -8.48 11.97
N ALA A 173 -10.05 -8.01 12.96
CA ALA A 173 -8.94 -7.06 12.76
C ALA A 173 -7.91 -7.56 11.73
N ASN A 174 -7.59 -8.85 11.74
CA ASN A 174 -6.64 -9.44 10.81
C ASN A 174 -7.13 -9.38 9.35
N ALA A 175 -8.42 -9.63 9.10
CA ALA A 175 -9.02 -9.49 7.77
C ALA A 175 -8.99 -8.02 7.31
N MET A 176 -9.28 -7.05 8.18
CA MET A 176 -9.19 -5.62 7.87
C MET A 176 -7.74 -5.21 7.55
N LEU A 177 -6.76 -5.71 8.32
CA LEU A 177 -5.32 -5.49 8.04
C LEU A 177 -4.93 -6.07 6.68
N ASN A 178 -5.36 -7.29 6.37
CA ASN A 178 -5.09 -7.93 5.07
C ASN A 178 -5.62 -7.07 3.92
N TYR A 179 -6.85 -6.61 4.04
CA TYR A 179 -7.48 -5.75 3.03
C TYR A 179 -6.73 -4.43 2.87
N GLY A 180 -6.43 -3.74 3.97
CA GLY A 180 -5.67 -2.47 3.94
C GLY A 180 -4.27 -2.65 3.34
N TYR A 181 -3.59 -3.76 3.65
CA TYR A 181 -2.30 -4.06 3.05
C TYR A 181 -2.41 -4.40 1.55
N ALA A 182 -3.51 -5.00 1.09
CA ALA A 182 -3.73 -5.20 -0.34
C ALA A 182 -3.90 -3.86 -1.08
N ILE A 183 -4.59 -2.88 -0.49
CA ILE A 183 -4.69 -1.51 -1.01
C ILE A 183 -3.31 -0.85 -1.08
N LEU A 184 -2.56 -0.87 0.02
CA LEU A 184 -1.21 -0.30 0.08
C LEU A 184 -0.26 -0.96 -0.93
N ARG A 185 -0.30 -2.29 -1.03
CA ARG A 185 0.48 -3.09 -1.99
C ARG A 185 0.19 -2.68 -3.42
N SER A 186 -1.07 -2.45 -3.75
CA SER A 186 -1.50 -2.01 -5.09
C SER A 186 -1.00 -0.61 -5.42
N ALA A 187 -1.07 0.33 -4.47
CA ALA A 187 -0.54 1.68 -4.64
C ALA A 187 1.00 1.66 -4.78
N THR A 188 1.69 0.80 -4.02
CA THR A 188 3.14 0.63 -4.11
C THR A 188 3.53 -0.02 -5.44
N ALA A 189 2.79 -1.02 -5.92
CA ALA A 189 3.04 -1.65 -7.22
C ALA A 189 2.95 -0.62 -8.36
N ARG A 190 1.94 0.26 -8.32
CA ARG A 190 1.84 1.38 -9.26
C ARG A 190 3.05 2.30 -9.19
N ALA A 191 3.50 2.67 -7.99
CA ALA A 191 4.66 3.54 -7.82
C ALA A 191 5.95 2.90 -8.36
N VAL A 192 6.17 1.62 -8.12
CA VAL A 192 7.31 0.83 -8.61
C VAL A 192 7.33 0.77 -10.14
N THR A 193 6.20 0.44 -10.75
CA THR A 193 6.10 0.34 -12.21
C THR A 193 6.24 1.71 -12.88
N ALA A 194 5.60 2.75 -12.33
CA ALA A 194 5.73 4.13 -12.81
C ALA A 194 7.17 4.66 -12.69
N ALA A 195 7.96 4.16 -11.76
CA ALA A 195 9.39 4.43 -11.67
C ALA A 195 10.26 3.60 -12.64
N GLY A 196 9.67 2.77 -13.50
CA GLY A 196 10.38 1.91 -14.44
C GLY A 196 11.15 0.77 -13.78
N LEU A 197 10.74 0.34 -12.58
CA LEU A 197 11.33 -0.79 -11.85
C LEU A 197 10.46 -2.04 -12.01
N HIS A 198 11.10 -3.22 -11.92
CA HIS A 198 10.38 -4.49 -11.95
C HIS A 198 9.92 -4.89 -10.53
N PRO A 199 8.62 -5.18 -10.31
CA PRO A 199 8.07 -5.41 -8.97
C PRO A 199 8.57 -6.69 -8.28
N SER A 200 9.05 -7.69 -9.02
CA SER A 200 9.50 -8.98 -8.46
C SER A 200 10.97 -9.00 -8.03
N ILE A 201 11.77 -7.98 -8.38
CA ILE A 201 13.19 -7.93 -8.03
C ILE A 201 13.35 -7.10 -6.75
N GLY A 202 13.29 -7.78 -5.59
CA GLY A 202 13.33 -7.14 -4.27
C GLY A 202 14.73 -6.70 -3.84
N LEU A 203 14.76 -5.88 -2.78
CA LEU A 203 15.99 -5.50 -2.07
C LEU A 203 16.41 -6.60 -1.08
N HIS A 204 15.43 -7.27 -0.48
CA HIS A 204 15.59 -8.28 0.56
C HIS A 204 14.76 -9.53 0.29
N HIS A 205 13.46 -9.37 0.07
CA HIS A 205 12.60 -10.50 -0.24
C HIS A 205 12.95 -11.11 -1.59
N SER A 206 13.17 -12.42 -1.60
CA SER A 206 13.59 -13.18 -2.80
C SER A 206 12.81 -14.49 -2.94
N ASN A 207 11.65 -14.61 -2.31
CA ASN A 207 10.80 -15.79 -2.43
C ASN A 207 10.36 -15.98 -3.90
N ARG A 208 10.70 -17.11 -4.49
CA ARG A 208 10.38 -17.44 -5.90
C ARG A 208 8.89 -17.48 -6.20
N GLY A 209 8.05 -17.73 -5.19
CA GLY A 209 6.59 -17.70 -5.32
C GLY A 209 5.98 -16.31 -5.17
N ASN A 210 6.77 -15.27 -4.83
CA ASN A 210 6.27 -13.92 -4.66
C ASN A 210 6.63 -13.03 -5.86
N PRO A 211 5.66 -12.67 -6.72
CA PRO A 211 5.91 -11.81 -7.88
C PRO A 211 6.07 -10.32 -7.51
N LEU A 212 5.94 -9.94 -6.24
CA LEU A 212 5.91 -8.57 -5.77
C LEU A 212 6.96 -8.29 -4.67
N CYS A 213 8.11 -8.97 -4.70
CA CYS A 213 9.14 -8.83 -3.68
C CYS A 213 9.55 -7.37 -3.42
N LEU A 214 9.79 -6.58 -4.48
CA LEU A 214 10.14 -5.16 -4.32
C LEU A 214 9.01 -4.32 -3.76
N VAL A 215 7.78 -4.62 -4.18
CA VAL A 215 6.58 -3.93 -3.66
C VAL A 215 6.45 -4.17 -2.17
N ASP A 216 6.63 -5.42 -1.74
CA ASP A 216 6.57 -5.78 -0.32
C ASP A 216 7.70 -5.11 0.48
N ASP A 217 8.92 -5.02 -0.07
CA ASP A 217 10.03 -4.31 0.56
C ASP A 217 9.74 -2.81 0.76
N LEU A 218 9.22 -2.14 -0.28
CA LEU A 218 9.00 -0.69 -0.25
C LEU A 218 7.75 -0.27 0.53
N MET A 219 6.76 -1.15 0.69
CA MET A 219 5.57 -0.82 1.49
C MET A 219 5.80 -0.94 3.00
N GLU A 220 6.87 -1.60 3.45
CA GLU A 220 7.12 -1.84 4.88
C GLU A 220 7.07 -0.57 5.75
N PRO A 221 7.67 0.58 5.36
CA PRO A 221 7.59 1.81 6.14
C PRO A 221 6.17 2.39 6.28
N PHE A 222 5.23 1.97 5.44
CA PHE A 222 3.86 2.49 5.40
C PHE A 222 2.84 1.57 6.07
N ARG A 223 3.22 0.31 6.39
CA ARG A 223 2.29 -0.63 7.06
C ARG A 223 1.69 -0.07 8.35
N PRO A 224 2.44 0.62 9.24
CA PRO A 224 1.86 1.19 10.46
C PRO A 224 0.72 2.19 10.23
N LEU A 225 0.61 2.79 9.05
CA LEU A 225 -0.51 3.65 8.69
C LEU A 225 -1.81 2.86 8.54
N ILE A 226 -1.73 1.69 7.92
CA ILE A 226 -2.87 0.75 7.83
C ILE A 226 -3.23 0.24 9.23
N ASP A 227 -2.23 -0.06 10.07
CA ASP A 227 -2.46 -0.56 11.42
C ASP A 227 -3.27 0.44 12.25
N LEU A 228 -2.89 1.72 12.19
CA LEU A 228 -3.65 2.80 12.84
C LEU A 228 -5.04 3.00 12.23
N ALA A 229 -5.18 2.87 10.90
CA ALA A 229 -6.48 2.96 10.25
C ALA A 229 -7.42 1.84 10.75
N VAL A 230 -6.92 0.61 10.84
CA VAL A 230 -7.70 -0.53 11.36
C VAL A 230 -8.00 -0.37 12.84
N LEU A 231 -7.05 0.11 13.65
CA LEU A 231 -7.32 0.37 15.07
C LEU A 231 -8.47 1.37 15.24
N ARG A 232 -8.51 2.44 14.45
CA ARG A 232 -9.62 3.41 14.48
C ARG A 232 -10.95 2.83 14.04
N LEU A 233 -10.95 1.94 13.06
CA LEU A 233 -12.16 1.21 12.66
C LEU A 233 -12.68 0.34 13.79
N LEU A 234 -11.80 -0.36 14.52
CA LEU A 234 -12.18 -1.14 15.70
C LEU A 234 -12.76 -0.25 16.82
N GLU A 235 -12.16 0.91 17.06
CA GLU A 235 -12.67 1.90 18.04
C GLU A 235 -14.03 2.49 17.63
N ALA A 236 -14.31 2.58 16.34
CA ALA A 236 -15.61 2.98 15.80
C ALA A 236 -16.64 1.82 15.80
N GLY A 237 -16.29 0.63 16.33
CA GLY A 237 -17.18 -0.51 16.47
C GLY A 237 -17.21 -1.48 15.28
N HIS A 238 -16.37 -1.27 14.25
CA HIS A 238 -16.29 -2.22 13.13
C HIS A 238 -15.54 -3.49 13.53
N THR A 239 -16.11 -4.66 13.24
CA THR A 239 -15.54 -5.96 13.63
C THR A 239 -15.08 -6.83 12.45
N GLY A 240 -15.29 -6.37 11.20
CA GLY A 240 -14.94 -7.12 9.99
C GLY A 240 -14.91 -6.25 8.75
N VAL A 241 -14.67 -6.87 7.59
CA VAL A 241 -14.51 -6.19 6.30
C VAL A 241 -15.88 -5.90 5.68
N THR A 242 -16.52 -4.83 6.12
CA THR A 242 -17.78 -4.32 5.54
C THR A 242 -17.51 -3.38 4.37
N ARG A 243 -18.57 -2.94 3.67
CA ARG A 243 -18.49 -1.95 2.59
C ARG A 243 -17.89 -0.62 3.07
N GLU A 244 -18.27 -0.17 4.27
CA GLU A 244 -17.78 1.05 4.90
C GLU A 244 -16.29 0.94 5.21
N VAL A 245 -15.86 -0.19 5.81
CA VAL A 245 -14.46 -0.50 6.10
C VAL A 245 -13.63 -0.51 4.83
N LYS A 246 -14.10 -1.17 3.77
CA LYS A 246 -13.44 -1.19 2.46
C LYS A 246 -13.28 0.22 1.90
N ARG A 247 -14.36 1.01 1.90
CA ARG A 247 -14.36 2.39 1.42
C ARG A 247 -13.37 3.26 2.21
N PHE A 248 -13.32 3.10 3.52
CA PHE A 248 -12.39 3.81 4.39
C PHE A 248 -10.93 3.45 4.07
N LEU A 249 -10.59 2.15 4.04
CA LEU A 249 -9.23 1.69 3.77
C LEU A 249 -8.76 2.05 2.36
N ALA A 250 -9.66 2.09 1.37
CA ALA A 250 -9.34 2.51 0.00
C ALA A 250 -8.91 3.98 -0.10
N LEU A 251 -9.28 4.82 0.87
CA LEU A 251 -8.86 6.22 0.93
C LEU A 251 -7.45 6.42 1.51
N VAL A 252 -6.89 5.43 2.21
CA VAL A 252 -5.59 5.56 2.91
C VAL A 252 -4.47 6.09 1.99
N PRO A 253 -4.30 5.64 0.74
CA PRO A 253 -3.27 6.20 -0.14
C PRO A 253 -3.46 7.69 -0.48
N SER A 254 -4.67 8.23 -0.32
CA SER A 254 -5.00 9.64 -0.55
C SER A 254 -4.85 10.51 0.70
N LEU A 255 -4.65 9.88 1.87
CA LEU A 255 -4.42 10.61 3.11
C LEU A 255 -3.05 11.25 3.13
N ASP A 256 -2.97 12.39 3.78
CA ASP A 256 -1.73 13.12 3.95
C ASP A 256 -0.86 12.53 5.06
N MET A 257 0.43 12.54 4.85
CA MET A 257 1.44 12.28 5.87
C MET A 257 2.51 13.36 5.88
N LEU A 258 3.19 13.50 7.01
CA LEU A 258 4.31 14.42 7.14
C LEU A 258 5.53 13.89 6.40
N THR A 259 6.16 14.76 5.62
CA THR A 259 7.43 14.52 4.95
C THR A 259 8.40 15.68 5.25
N ALA A 260 9.66 15.56 4.84
CA ALA A 260 10.62 16.65 4.94
C ALA A 260 10.20 17.89 4.14
N GLN A 261 9.35 17.72 3.12
CA GLN A 261 8.83 18.79 2.26
C GLN A 261 7.43 19.29 2.70
N GLY A 262 6.95 18.87 3.87
CA GLY A 262 5.62 19.21 4.38
C GLY A 262 4.60 18.07 4.21
N THR A 263 3.32 18.41 4.32
CA THR A 263 2.21 17.46 4.22
C THR A 263 2.02 16.98 2.79
N THR A 264 2.03 15.68 2.59
CA THR A 264 2.00 15.07 1.25
C THR A 264 1.14 13.79 1.28
N PRO A 265 0.27 13.55 0.27
CA PRO A 265 -0.47 12.30 0.17
C PRO A 265 0.43 11.06 0.11
N ILE A 266 0.04 10.00 0.82
CA ILE A 266 0.80 8.73 0.91
C ILE A 266 1.15 8.18 -0.47
N GLY A 267 0.19 8.20 -1.43
CA GLY A 267 0.45 7.76 -2.80
C GLY A 267 1.55 8.56 -3.50
N THR A 268 1.69 9.85 -3.22
CA THR A 268 2.78 10.69 -3.74
C THR A 268 4.11 10.35 -3.08
N VAL A 269 4.10 10.08 -1.78
CA VAL A 269 5.32 9.65 -1.04
C VAL A 269 5.83 8.32 -1.58
N LEU A 270 4.94 7.36 -1.88
CA LEU A 270 5.30 6.09 -2.52
C LEU A 270 5.94 6.30 -3.90
N ILE A 271 5.42 7.21 -4.73
CA ILE A 271 5.99 7.55 -6.04
C ILE A 271 7.39 8.17 -5.88
N ARG A 272 7.57 9.07 -4.92
CA ARG A 272 8.89 9.67 -4.62
C ARG A 272 9.88 8.62 -4.13
N LEU A 273 9.46 7.73 -3.24
CA LEU A 273 10.29 6.63 -2.75
C LEU A 273 10.74 5.71 -3.88
N ALA A 274 9.83 5.26 -4.74
CA ALA A 274 10.17 4.41 -5.89
C ALA A 274 11.10 5.14 -6.88
N GLY A 275 10.86 6.43 -7.14
CA GLY A 275 11.70 7.27 -7.98
C GLY A 275 13.11 7.48 -7.40
N SER A 276 13.23 7.68 -6.09
CA SER A 276 14.53 7.77 -5.40
C SER A 276 15.29 6.45 -5.46
N LEU A 277 14.60 5.32 -5.27
CA LEU A 277 15.21 4.00 -5.44
C LEU A 277 15.77 3.81 -6.85
N ALA A 278 14.99 4.16 -7.88
CA ALA A 278 15.46 4.04 -9.27
C ALA A 278 16.75 4.83 -9.51
N ARG A 279 16.84 6.07 -9.01
CA ARG A 279 18.07 6.88 -9.10
C ARG A 279 19.24 6.25 -8.35
N VAL A 280 19.02 5.80 -7.11
CA VAL A 280 20.08 5.18 -6.29
C VAL A 280 20.63 3.91 -6.96
N LEU A 281 19.77 3.12 -7.61
CA LEU A 281 20.18 1.93 -8.34
C LEU A 281 20.99 2.29 -9.60
N GLU A 282 20.60 3.35 -10.33
CA GLU A 282 21.33 3.84 -11.51
C GLU A 282 22.69 4.47 -11.16
N GLU A 283 22.77 5.20 -10.03
CA GLU A 283 23.98 5.92 -9.63
C GLU A 283 24.91 5.13 -8.69
N GLY A 284 24.43 4.02 -8.13
CA GLY A 284 25.15 3.20 -7.14
C GLY A 284 25.32 3.87 -5.77
N LYS A 285 24.76 5.06 -5.56
CA LYS A 285 24.88 5.89 -4.34
C LYS A 285 23.62 6.73 -4.10
N GLY A 286 23.52 7.32 -2.91
CA GLY A 286 22.39 8.15 -2.49
C GLY A 286 21.49 7.46 -1.48
N ASP A 287 20.42 8.12 -1.09
CA ASP A 287 19.47 7.67 -0.07
C ASP A 287 18.06 7.60 -0.62
N LEU A 288 17.21 6.80 0.04
CA LEU A 288 15.80 6.70 -0.26
C LEU A 288 15.04 7.90 0.31
N ASP A 289 14.08 8.41 -0.44
CA ASP A 289 13.13 9.42 0.02
C ASP A 289 12.03 8.73 0.87
N LEU A 290 12.39 8.44 2.11
CA LEU A 290 11.54 7.75 3.08
C LEU A 290 10.63 8.75 3.80
N PRO A 291 9.46 8.31 4.34
CA PRO A 291 8.57 9.18 5.09
C PRO A 291 9.25 9.75 6.33
N ALA A 292 8.83 10.96 6.74
CA ALA A 292 9.27 11.56 8.01
C ALA A 292 8.88 10.67 9.20
N LEU A 293 9.71 10.68 10.25
CA LEU A 293 9.81 9.58 11.19
C LEU A 293 9.20 9.87 12.57
N ASP A 294 8.70 11.08 12.78
CA ASP A 294 8.22 11.58 14.06
C ASP A 294 6.70 11.60 14.20
N ARG A 295 5.97 11.47 13.08
CA ARG A 295 4.50 11.34 13.10
C ARG A 295 4.02 10.46 11.97
N PRO A 296 3.07 9.52 12.21
CA PRO A 296 2.63 8.57 11.19
C PRO A 296 1.81 9.22 10.07
N TRP A 297 0.99 10.24 10.35
CA TRP A 297 0.23 11.03 9.36
C TRP A 297 -0.32 12.34 9.95
N ALA A 298 -0.89 13.20 9.08
CA ALA A 298 -1.58 14.39 9.51
C ALA A 298 -2.86 14.05 10.31
N PRO A 299 -3.35 14.94 11.17
CA PRO A 299 -4.61 14.76 11.88
C PRO A 299 -5.75 14.48 10.90
N MET A 300 -6.52 13.41 11.15
CA MET A 300 -7.72 13.10 10.38
C MET A 300 -8.92 13.87 10.91
N PRO A 301 -9.95 14.15 10.08
CA PRO A 301 -11.20 14.75 10.54
C PRO A 301 -11.79 13.97 11.73
N LEU A 302 -12.39 14.69 12.69
CA LEU A 302 -12.94 14.11 13.93
C LEU A 302 -14.06 13.07 13.70
N GLU A 303 -14.79 13.20 12.60
CA GLU A 303 -15.93 12.34 12.23
C GLU A 303 -15.51 11.10 11.41
N TRP A 304 -14.24 10.86 11.26
CA TRP A 304 -13.72 9.81 10.42
C TRP A 304 -12.93 8.78 11.22
N PRO A 305 -13.14 7.44 11.11
CA PRO A 305 -14.10 6.72 10.23
C PRO A 305 -15.55 6.89 10.66
N PRO A 306 -16.52 6.71 9.75
CA PRO A 306 -17.93 6.70 10.15
C PRO A 306 -18.16 5.57 11.16
N PRO A 307 -19.08 5.75 12.14
CA PRO A 307 -19.39 4.70 13.10
C PRO A 307 -19.94 3.45 12.40
N ALA A 308 -19.74 2.29 13.00
CA ALA A 308 -20.37 1.05 12.53
C ALA A 308 -21.90 1.20 12.56
N PRO A 309 -22.63 0.60 11.59
CA PRO A 309 -24.08 0.55 11.67
C PRO A 309 -24.52 -0.06 13.00
N ASP A 310 -25.54 0.54 13.61
CA ASP A 310 -26.13 -0.02 14.84
C ASP A 310 -26.97 -1.24 14.45
N ASP A 311 -26.48 -2.43 14.78
CA ASP A 311 -27.20 -3.71 14.54
C ASP A 311 -28.52 -3.83 15.32
N ARG A 312 -28.86 -2.81 16.16
CA ARG A 312 -30.10 -2.75 16.93
C ARG A 312 -31.21 -1.96 16.24
N ALA A 313 -30.95 -1.43 15.03
CA ALA A 313 -31.92 -0.63 14.27
C ALA A 313 -32.61 -1.43 13.15
N CYS A 314 -32.88 -2.72 13.38
CA CYS A 314 -33.75 -3.57 12.54
C CYS A 314 -34.97 -3.99 13.32
#